data_228a3355432dc9cd3b1f399fb9fe931e
#
_entry.id   228a3355432dc9cd3b1f399fb9fe931e
#
_cell.length_a   1.000
_cell.length_b   1.000
_cell.length_c   1.000
_cell.angle_alpha   90.00
_cell.angle_beta   90.00
_cell.angle_gamma   90.00
#
_symmetry.space_group_name_H-M   'P 1'
#
loop_
_entity.id
_entity.type
_entity.pdbx_description
1 polymer ?
#
loop_
_entity_poly.entity_id
_entity_poly.type
_entity_poly.pdbx_seq_one_letter_code
_entity_poly.pdbx_strand_id
1 'polypeptide(L)'
;MKKSIRILAVVMALLMVTFVFASCGKTIKGTYSAEVDVVVLKYTATYEFSGKNVTVTKVVNPLIGEAKTYTIEGTYEIIENDDDTMDIKFEFKTEDEHIKSGTFDFEQGEDYIKIGIVKYNKK
;
A
#
# COMPACT_ATOMS: atom_id res chain seq x y z
N MET A 1 -15.42 -27.68 -21.96
CA MET A 1 -15.96 -28.37 -20.82
C MET A 1 -15.25 -28.00 -19.56
N LYS A 2 -14.03 -28.49 -19.38
CA LYS A 2 -13.25 -28.14 -18.21
C LYS A 2 -13.03 -26.64 -18.07
N LYS A 3 -12.86 -25.95 -19.17
CA LYS A 3 -12.67 -24.50 -19.16
C LYS A 3 -13.91 -23.78 -18.65
N SER A 4 -15.09 -24.25 -19.04
CA SER A 4 -16.34 -23.63 -18.57
C SER A 4 -16.52 -23.78 -17.08
N ILE A 5 -16.18 -24.96 -16.53
CA ILE A 5 -16.27 -25.21 -15.11
C ILE A 5 -15.28 -24.34 -14.34
N ARG A 6 -14.08 -24.17 -14.87
CA ARG A 6 -13.07 -23.33 -14.23
C ARG A 6 -13.48 -21.89 -14.22
N ILE A 7 -14.02 -21.41 -15.33
CA ILE A 7 -14.50 -20.03 -15.44
C ILE A 7 -15.60 -19.79 -14.42
N LEU A 8 -16.53 -20.73 -14.30
CA LEU A 8 -17.60 -20.61 -13.32
C LEU A 8 -17.07 -20.55 -11.90
N ALA A 9 -16.11 -21.40 -11.55
CA ALA A 9 -15.50 -21.38 -10.24
C ALA A 9 -14.80 -20.07 -9.94
N VAL A 10 -14.09 -19.52 -10.92
CA VAL A 10 -13.40 -18.24 -10.76
C VAL A 10 -14.41 -17.11 -10.55
N VAL A 11 -15.48 -17.10 -11.31
CA VAL A 11 -16.54 -16.09 -11.15
C VAL A 11 -17.16 -16.17 -9.77
N MET A 12 -17.43 -17.37 -9.27
CA MET A 12 -17.96 -17.56 -7.93
C MET A 12 -16.99 -17.05 -6.88
N ALA A 13 -15.73 -17.37 -7.03
CA ALA A 13 -14.69 -16.89 -6.10
C ALA A 13 -14.59 -15.37 -6.10
N LEU A 14 -14.66 -14.75 -7.26
CA LEU A 14 -14.64 -13.30 -7.38
C LEU A 14 -15.85 -12.65 -6.71
N LEU A 15 -17.01 -13.25 -6.84
CA LEU A 15 -18.21 -12.73 -6.19
C LEU A 15 -18.07 -12.79 -4.67
N MET A 16 -17.55 -13.88 -4.14
CA MET A 16 -17.32 -14.00 -2.70
C MET A 16 -16.31 -12.98 -2.20
N VAL A 17 -15.25 -12.77 -2.95
CA VAL A 17 -14.24 -11.78 -2.62
C VAL A 17 -14.86 -10.38 -2.61
N THR A 18 -15.74 -10.08 -3.57
CA THR A 18 -16.43 -8.81 -3.62
C THR A 18 -17.28 -8.58 -2.37
N PHE A 19 -18.00 -9.59 -1.93
CA PHE A 19 -18.79 -9.49 -0.70
C PHE A 19 -17.92 -9.24 0.52
N VAL A 20 -16.80 -9.93 0.61
CA VAL A 20 -15.86 -9.75 1.71
C VAL A 20 -15.35 -8.31 1.71
N PHE A 21 -14.98 -7.78 0.58
CA PHE A 21 -14.50 -6.41 0.49
C PHE A 21 -15.58 -5.40 0.84
N ALA A 22 -16.80 -5.64 0.43
CA ALA A 22 -17.90 -4.76 0.78
C ALA A 22 -18.12 -4.69 2.29
N SER A 23 -17.88 -5.79 3.01
CA SER A 23 -18.04 -5.83 4.46
C SER A 23 -16.79 -5.44 5.22
N CYS A 24 -15.60 -5.53 4.61
CA CYS A 24 -14.32 -5.28 5.28
C CYS A 24 -13.68 -3.94 4.95
N GLY A 25 -14.33 -3.11 4.12
CA GLY A 25 -13.83 -1.79 3.79
C GLY A 25 -13.16 -1.71 2.43
N LYS A 26 -12.44 -0.63 2.23
CA LYS A 26 -11.87 -0.28 0.93
C LYS A 26 -10.53 -0.93 0.69
N THR A 27 -10.23 -1.15 -0.59
CA THR A 27 -8.90 -1.57 -1.01
C THR A 27 -8.30 -0.50 -1.91
N ILE A 28 -6.99 -0.47 -1.96
CA ILE A 28 -6.22 0.42 -2.82
C ILE A 28 -5.68 -0.41 -3.98
N LYS A 29 -5.70 0.16 -5.17
CA LYS A 29 -5.11 -0.48 -6.35
C LYS A 29 -4.04 0.40 -6.92
N GLY A 30 -2.93 -0.21 -7.31
CA GLY A 30 -1.88 0.46 -8.04
C GLY A 30 -0.62 0.67 -7.22
N THR A 31 0.27 1.42 -7.82
CA THR A 31 1.60 1.69 -7.27
C THR A 31 1.77 3.18 -7.08
N TYR A 32 2.23 3.57 -5.90
CA TYR A 32 2.39 4.97 -5.53
C TYR A 32 3.79 5.19 -4.99
N SER A 33 4.40 6.31 -5.34
CA SER A 33 5.79 6.57 -4.98
C SER A 33 5.99 8.01 -4.52
N ALA A 34 6.90 8.19 -3.59
CA ALA A 34 7.35 9.51 -3.14
C ALA A 34 8.84 9.50 -2.91
N GLU A 35 9.45 10.66 -3.19
CA GLU A 35 10.85 10.89 -2.91
C GLU A 35 10.94 11.78 -1.67
N VAL A 36 11.73 11.34 -0.70
CA VAL A 36 11.90 12.05 0.56
C VAL A 36 13.34 12.49 0.69
N ASP A 37 13.54 13.81 0.79
CA ASP A 37 14.86 14.40 0.99
C ASP A 37 15.08 14.65 2.47
N VAL A 38 16.15 14.11 3.00
CA VAL A 38 16.64 14.48 4.31
C VAL A 38 18.06 15.04 4.15
N VAL A 39 18.55 15.71 5.19
CA VAL A 39 19.78 16.50 5.11
C VAL A 39 20.95 15.71 4.54
N VAL A 40 21.10 14.44 4.89
CA VAL A 40 22.29 13.65 4.54
C VAL A 40 22.02 12.55 3.52
N LEU A 41 20.75 12.33 3.17
CA LEU A 41 20.41 11.30 2.19
C LEU A 41 19.06 11.57 1.55
N LYS A 42 18.81 10.88 0.48
CA LYS A 42 17.54 10.93 -0.23
C LYS A 42 17.03 9.51 -0.36
N TYR A 43 15.75 9.27 -0.10
CA TYR A 43 15.20 7.96 -0.36
C TYR A 43 13.87 8.07 -1.10
N THR A 44 13.57 7.01 -1.85
CA THR A 44 12.33 6.87 -2.58
C THR A 44 11.56 5.70 -1.96
N ALA A 45 10.32 5.94 -1.58
CA ALA A 45 9.46 4.89 -1.07
C ALA A 45 8.35 4.62 -2.09
N THR A 46 8.19 3.37 -2.48
CA THR A 46 7.17 2.95 -3.45
C THR A 46 6.27 1.93 -2.78
N TYR A 47 4.98 2.23 -2.75
CA TYR A 47 3.96 1.35 -2.19
C TYR A 47 3.20 0.69 -3.31
N GLU A 48 3.23 -0.62 -3.36
CA GLU A 48 2.48 -1.41 -4.34
C GLU A 48 1.38 -2.16 -3.61
N PHE A 49 0.14 -1.85 -3.95
CA PHE A 49 -1.03 -2.43 -3.30
C PHE A 49 -1.66 -3.49 -4.18
N SER A 50 -1.98 -4.63 -3.59
CA SER A 50 -2.63 -5.74 -4.27
C SER A 50 -3.60 -6.41 -3.30
N GLY A 51 -4.90 -6.20 -3.49
CA GLY A 51 -5.90 -6.69 -2.54
C GLY A 51 -5.69 -6.07 -1.17
N LYS A 52 -5.41 -6.89 -0.18
CA LYS A 52 -5.09 -6.44 1.17
C LYS A 52 -3.60 -6.47 1.47
N ASN A 53 -2.80 -6.84 0.49
CA ASN A 53 -1.35 -6.91 0.63
C ASN A 53 -0.71 -5.62 0.16
N VAL A 54 0.41 -5.28 0.76
CA VAL A 54 1.21 -4.13 0.36
C VAL A 54 2.68 -4.52 0.37
N THR A 55 3.38 -4.09 -0.67
CA THR A 55 4.83 -4.26 -0.77
C THR A 55 5.43 -2.87 -0.86
N VAL A 56 6.35 -2.56 0.04
CA VAL A 56 7.03 -1.27 0.07
C VAL A 56 8.48 -1.49 -0.36
N THR A 57 8.89 -0.76 -1.38
CA THR A 57 10.27 -0.77 -1.84
C THR A 57 10.87 0.57 -1.48
N LYS A 58 11.93 0.55 -0.69
CA LYS A 58 12.65 1.75 -0.29
C LYS A 58 14.03 1.73 -0.92
N VAL A 59 14.35 2.76 -1.69
CA VAL A 59 15.69 2.93 -2.29
C VAL A 59 16.35 4.10 -1.61
N VAL A 60 17.46 3.86 -0.97
CA VAL A 60 18.21 4.89 -0.25
C VAL A 60 19.42 5.30 -1.07
N ASN A 61 19.51 6.60 -1.36
CA ASN A 61 20.63 7.17 -2.08
C ASN A 61 21.43 8.05 -1.13
N PRO A 62 22.52 7.54 -0.52
CA PRO A 62 23.33 8.36 0.36
C PRO A 62 24.19 9.33 -0.44
N LEU A 63 24.65 10.38 0.21
CA LEU A 63 25.57 11.33 -0.43
C LEU A 63 26.89 10.68 -0.86
N ILE A 64 27.32 9.69 -0.08
CA ILE A 64 28.54 8.93 -0.35
C ILE A 64 28.20 7.45 -0.25
N GLY A 65 28.58 6.67 -1.26
CA GLY A 65 28.35 5.24 -1.29
C GLY A 65 27.31 4.84 -2.31
N GLU A 66 26.97 3.57 -2.31
CA GLU A 66 26.04 2.99 -3.27
C GLU A 66 24.59 3.05 -2.77
N ALA A 67 23.68 3.15 -3.70
CA ALA A 67 22.26 3.06 -3.37
C ALA A 67 21.92 1.67 -2.83
N LYS A 68 21.03 1.63 -1.84
CA LYS A 68 20.56 0.38 -1.25
C LYS A 68 19.06 0.27 -1.42
N THR A 69 18.59 -0.93 -1.72
CA THR A 69 17.18 -1.21 -1.92
C THR A 69 16.69 -2.17 -0.84
N TYR A 70 15.60 -1.81 -0.21
CA TYR A 70 14.94 -2.62 0.81
C TYR A 70 13.51 -2.92 0.34
N THR A 71 13.08 -4.16 0.51
CA THR A 71 11.72 -4.56 0.17
C THR A 71 11.05 -5.09 1.44
N ILE A 72 9.91 -4.53 1.76
CA ILE A 72 9.16 -4.85 2.97
C ILE A 72 7.75 -5.24 2.56
N GLU A 73 7.30 -6.40 3.02
CA GLU A 73 5.97 -6.90 2.73
C GLU A 73 5.08 -6.82 3.95
N GLY A 74 3.79 -6.63 3.72
CA GLY A 74 2.84 -6.58 4.80
C GLY A 74 1.41 -6.56 4.30
N THR A 75 0.53 -6.20 5.21
CA THR A 75 -0.90 -6.05 4.93
C THR A 75 -1.34 -4.66 5.39
N TYR A 76 -2.50 -4.24 4.90
CA TYR A 76 -3.07 -2.95 5.30
C TYR A 76 -4.57 -3.05 5.44
N GLU A 77 -5.13 -2.10 6.15
CA GLU A 77 -6.57 -1.96 6.32
C GLU A 77 -6.93 -0.48 6.29
N ILE A 78 -7.97 -0.12 5.54
CA ILE A 78 -8.50 1.24 5.51
C ILE A 78 -9.62 1.34 6.54
N ILE A 79 -9.50 2.30 7.43
CA ILE A 79 -10.47 2.55 8.50
C ILE A 79 -11.21 3.84 8.17
N GLU A 80 -12.53 3.75 8.03
CA GLU A 80 -13.36 4.93 7.82
C GLU A 80 -13.85 5.45 9.17
N ASN A 81 -13.63 6.74 9.41
CA ASN A 81 -14.00 7.39 10.64
C ASN A 81 -15.37 8.07 10.51
N ASP A 82 -15.98 8.40 11.64
CA ASP A 82 -17.31 9.03 11.66
C ASP A 82 -17.34 10.44 11.08
N ASP A 83 -16.19 11.11 11.03
CA ASP A 83 -16.07 12.48 10.53
C ASP A 83 -15.68 12.57 9.06
N ASP A 84 -15.92 11.50 8.28
CA ASP A 84 -15.58 11.39 6.87
C ASP A 84 -14.08 11.37 6.57
N THR A 85 -13.24 11.22 7.58
CA THR A 85 -11.82 11.00 7.39
C THR A 85 -11.50 9.51 7.35
N MET A 86 -10.31 9.18 6.90
CA MET A 86 -9.86 7.79 6.84
C MET A 86 -8.49 7.65 7.48
N ASP A 87 -8.25 6.45 8.01
CA ASP A 87 -6.92 6.06 8.47
C ASP A 87 -6.50 4.80 7.72
N ILE A 88 -5.21 4.56 7.68
CA ILE A 88 -4.65 3.32 7.14
C ILE A 88 -3.82 2.65 8.24
N LYS A 89 -4.07 1.36 8.42
CA LYS A 89 -3.34 0.56 9.38
C LYS A 89 -2.46 -0.41 8.62
N PHE A 90 -1.17 -0.40 8.90
CA PHE A 90 -0.21 -1.31 8.30
C PHE A 90 0.30 -2.33 9.30
N GLU A 91 0.49 -3.56 8.82
CA GLU A 91 1.20 -4.60 9.54
C GLU A 91 2.27 -5.15 8.62
N PHE A 92 3.52 -4.80 8.88
CA PHE A 92 4.67 -5.24 8.10
C PHE A 92 5.36 -6.42 8.75
N LYS A 93 5.86 -7.33 7.94
CA LYS A 93 6.59 -8.52 8.42
C LYS A 93 7.91 -8.14 9.08
N THR A 94 8.55 -7.09 8.60
CA THR A 94 9.75 -6.53 9.20
C THR A 94 9.59 -5.03 9.29
N GLU A 95 10.21 -4.41 10.27
CA GLU A 95 10.16 -2.96 10.41
C GLU A 95 11.47 -2.33 9.95
N ASP A 96 11.34 -1.12 9.41
CA ASP A 96 12.45 -0.31 8.94
C ASP A 96 12.39 1.03 9.67
N GLU A 97 13.45 1.83 9.64
CA GLU A 97 13.48 3.15 10.25
C GLU A 97 12.34 4.05 9.80
N HIS A 98 11.98 3.95 8.52
CA HIS A 98 11.01 4.84 7.89
C HIS A 98 9.69 4.14 7.55
N ILE A 99 9.69 2.82 7.54
CA ILE A 99 8.52 2.02 7.17
C ILE A 99 8.13 1.18 8.39
N LYS A 100 7.12 1.65 9.10
CA LYS A 100 6.71 1.02 10.37
C LYS A 100 5.25 0.61 10.36
N SER A 101 4.96 -0.44 11.10
CA SER A 101 3.59 -0.84 11.36
C SER A 101 2.91 0.22 12.23
N GLY A 102 1.62 0.34 12.09
CA GLY A 102 0.82 1.29 12.86
C GLY A 102 -0.31 1.88 12.05
N THR A 103 -1.01 2.83 12.66
CA THR A 103 -2.15 3.51 12.06
C THR A 103 -1.78 4.95 11.76
N PHE A 104 -2.07 5.39 10.54
CA PHE A 104 -1.72 6.72 10.05
C PHE A 104 -2.92 7.37 9.41
N ASP A 105 -2.94 8.69 9.38
CA ASP A 105 -3.93 9.44 8.62
C ASP A 105 -3.83 9.05 7.16
N PHE A 106 -4.96 8.94 6.48
CA PHE A 106 -5.00 8.50 5.09
C PHE A 106 -5.95 9.37 4.27
N GLU A 107 -5.49 9.74 3.08
CA GLU A 107 -6.30 10.44 2.10
C GLU A 107 -6.03 9.83 0.73
N GLN A 108 -7.08 9.67 -0.07
CA GLN A 108 -6.94 9.13 -1.42
C GLN A 108 -7.51 10.12 -2.44
N GLY A 109 -6.67 10.52 -3.39
CA GLY A 109 -7.09 11.31 -4.54
C GLY A 109 -7.12 10.45 -5.80
N GLU A 110 -7.32 11.08 -6.96
CA GLU A 110 -7.33 10.36 -8.23
C GLU A 110 -5.98 9.78 -8.60
N ASP A 111 -4.93 10.57 -8.38
CA ASP A 111 -3.57 10.23 -8.80
C ASP A 111 -2.59 10.12 -7.65
N TYR A 112 -3.09 10.12 -6.42
CA TYR A 112 -2.21 10.09 -5.26
C TYR A 112 -2.87 9.46 -4.05
N ILE A 113 -2.04 9.09 -3.10
CA ILE A 113 -2.46 8.79 -1.74
C ILE A 113 -1.59 9.61 -0.79
N LYS A 114 -2.13 9.94 0.37
CA LYS A 114 -1.39 10.62 1.42
C LYS A 114 -1.45 9.76 2.67
N ILE A 115 -0.27 9.41 3.18
CA ILE A 115 -0.14 8.60 4.40
C ILE A 115 0.61 9.45 5.40
N GLY A 116 -0.05 9.77 6.51
CA GLY A 116 0.50 10.73 7.46
C GLY A 116 0.67 12.08 6.79
N ILE A 117 1.90 12.56 6.72
CA ILE A 117 2.21 13.85 6.10
C ILE A 117 2.84 13.72 4.71
N VAL A 118 3.02 12.50 4.22
CA VAL A 118 3.70 12.26 2.96
C VAL A 118 2.71 11.94 1.85
N LYS A 119 2.84 12.63 0.74
CA LYS A 119 2.04 12.42 -0.45
C LYS A 119 2.79 11.51 -1.42
N TYR A 120 2.14 10.43 -1.81
CA TYR A 120 2.69 9.46 -2.77
C TYR A 120 1.90 9.57 -4.06
N ASN A 121 2.58 9.80 -5.16
CA ASN A 121 1.94 9.95 -6.46
C ASN A 121 1.89 8.63 -7.20
N LYS A 122 0.81 8.44 -7.94
CA LYS A 122 0.59 7.23 -8.73
C LYS A 122 1.62 7.16 -9.85
N LYS A 123 2.16 5.97 -10.01
CA LYS A 123 3.08 5.68 -11.11
C LYS A 123 2.37 5.28 -12.39
#